data_25c6d79e5ed50f7d5d51715722e695bb
#
_entry.id   25c6d79e5ed50f7d5d51715722e695bb
#
_cell.length_a   1.000
_cell.length_b   1.000
_cell.length_c   1.000
_cell.angle_alpha   90.00
_cell.angle_beta   90.00
_cell.angle_gamma   90.00
#
_symmetry.space_group_name_H-M   'P 1'
#
loop_
_entity.id
_entity.type
_entity.pdbx_description
1 polymer ?
#
loop_
_entity_poly.entity_id
_entity_poly.type
_entity_poly.pdbx_seq_one_letter_code
_entity_poly.pdbx_strand_id
1 'polypeptide(L)'
;MKTKHLLGALLSFLCTIFLFSCGNDDEKRIYPLSFEKEYYERPLLGAANIMIRGGNRDYTVTVEKTEILSIDVDLSSSIGMGSLKIYPKKKGETKVSVKDNITNETVDLKIKLTDVYLAYSIKESNHPALSNGTAIYLINNEAKDCYFFRYIYAQHELSPTPIAKGTYDFSVKLENGSGNSSPTHAIPYLTLNYASDEQGNFTDASIPPTLHKLRFELFDGVTNANAVVNLIQRYLKVDWEQLINNAPTRSDYLIIPSLKTTIDNTDYTIIGTLDTRPEIPENILE
;
A
#
# COMPACT_ATOMS: atom_id res chain seq x y z
N MET A 1 21.10 -54.88 -57.10
CA MET A 1 21.70 -54.62 -55.77
C MET A 1 22.36 -53.27 -55.59
N LYS A 2 22.22 -52.27 -56.49
CA LYS A 2 22.90 -50.95 -56.40
C LYS A 2 22.05 -49.81 -55.80
N THR A 3 20.75 -49.99 -55.74
CA THR A 3 19.83 -48.94 -55.26
C THR A 3 19.73 -48.84 -53.71
N LYS A 4 19.98 -49.93 -52.96
CA LYS A 4 19.91 -49.97 -51.51
C LYS A 4 21.07 -49.21 -50.84
N HIS A 5 22.26 -49.19 -51.48
CA HIS A 5 23.41 -48.46 -50.94
C HIS A 5 23.31 -46.97 -51.16
N LEU A 6 22.65 -46.54 -52.26
CA LEU A 6 22.44 -45.13 -52.56
C LEU A 6 21.43 -44.50 -51.58
N LEU A 7 20.39 -45.25 -51.21
CA LEU A 7 19.38 -44.77 -50.24
C LEU A 7 19.98 -44.64 -48.84
N GLY A 8 20.84 -45.57 -48.42
CA GLY A 8 21.53 -45.54 -47.14
C GLY A 8 22.50 -44.34 -47.03
N ALA A 9 23.24 -44.09 -48.13
CA ALA A 9 24.17 -42.94 -48.16
C ALA A 9 23.42 -41.57 -48.13
N LEU A 10 22.25 -41.50 -48.81
CA LEU A 10 21.42 -40.30 -48.81
C LEU A 10 20.81 -40.03 -47.42
N LEU A 11 20.35 -41.09 -46.75
CA LEU A 11 19.79 -40.99 -45.39
C LEU A 11 20.87 -40.59 -44.37
N SER A 12 22.08 -41.16 -44.47
CA SER A 12 23.23 -40.82 -43.63
C SER A 12 23.65 -39.37 -43.82
N PHE A 13 23.63 -38.84 -45.05
CA PHE A 13 23.96 -37.48 -45.35
C PHE A 13 22.90 -36.47 -44.86
N LEU A 14 21.62 -36.86 -44.93
CA LEU A 14 20.52 -36.08 -44.36
C LEU A 14 20.62 -35.97 -42.80
N CYS A 15 20.95 -37.06 -42.10
CA CYS A 15 21.14 -37.09 -40.67
C CYS A 15 22.33 -36.23 -40.22
N THR A 16 23.41 -36.16 -40.99
CA THR A 16 24.55 -35.27 -40.68
C THR A 16 24.24 -33.79 -40.81
N ILE A 17 23.36 -33.42 -41.74
CA ILE A 17 22.95 -31.99 -41.91
C ILE A 17 22.10 -31.55 -40.68
N PHE A 18 21.28 -32.41 -40.11
CA PHE A 18 20.50 -32.10 -38.91
C PHE A 18 21.35 -32.00 -37.63
N LEU A 19 22.52 -32.64 -37.58
CA LEU A 19 23.42 -32.58 -36.41
C LEU A 19 24.30 -31.32 -36.36
N PHE A 20 24.46 -30.61 -37.49
CA PHE A 20 25.19 -29.33 -37.53
C PHE A 20 24.29 -28.10 -37.31
N SER A 21 22.97 -28.28 -37.17
CA SER A 21 22.04 -27.18 -36.86
C SER A 21 21.87 -26.90 -35.36
N CYS A 22 22.67 -27.54 -34.49
CA CYS A 22 22.86 -27.09 -33.13
C CYS A 22 24.01 -26.07 -33.13
N GLY A 23 23.82 -24.94 -33.81
CA GLY A 23 24.61 -23.76 -33.51
C GLY A 23 24.39 -23.40 -32.04
N ASN A 24 25.46 -23.36 -31.26
CA ASN A 24 25.51 -22.63 -30.02
C ASN A 24 25.35 -21.13 -30.33
N ASP A 25 24.17 -20.75 -30.79
CA ASP A 25 23.76 -19.36 -30.71
C ASP A 25 23.31 -19.14 -29.24
N ASP A 26 24.31 -19.05 -28.38
CA ASP A 26 24.20 -18.25 -27.16
C ASP A 26 24.05 -16.77 -27.54
N GLU A 27 23.17 -16.46 -28.52
CA GLU A 27 22.71 -15.09 -28.71
C GLU A 27 22.00 -14.71 -27.42
N LYS A 28 22.73 -13.97 -26.61
CA LYS A 28 22.25 -13.43 -25.35
C LYS A 28 20.94 -12.68 -25.67
N ARG A 29 19.80 -13.29 -25.33
CA ARG A 29 18.50 -12.69 -25.63
C ARG A 29 18.47 -11.30 -25.03
N ILE A 30 18.31 -10.30 -25.87
CA ILE A 30 18.19 -8.90 -25.51
C ILE A 30 16.71 -8.60 -25.32
N TYR A 31 16.38 -8.02 -24.17
CA TYR A 31 15.03 -7.64 -23.83
C TYR A 31 14.92 -6.10 -23.79
N PRO A 32 13.89 -5.50 -24.43
CA PRO A 32 13.68 -4.05 -24.37
C PRO A 32 13.41 -3.63 -22.93
N LEU A 33 13.93 -2.46 -22.53
CA LEU A 33 13.71 -1.89 -21.21
C LEU A 33 12.25 -1.47 -21.08
N SER A 34 11.57 -1.93 -20.01
CA SER A 34 10.16 -1.58 -19.78
C SER A 34 9.78 -1.57 -18.31
N PHE A 35 8.75 -0.80 -18.01
CA PHE A 35 8.09 -0.67 -16.72
C PHE A 35 6.58 -0.89 -16.91
N GLU A 36 5.85 -1.06 -15.80
CA GLU A 36 4.41 -1.22 -15.83
C GLU A 36 3.69 0.06 -16.31
N LYS A 37 4.22 1.22 -15.90
CA LYS A 37 3.75 2.55 -16.27
C LYS A 37 4.90 3.56 -16.21
N GLU A 38 4.69 4.78 -16.68
CA GLU A 38 5.71 5.84 -16.69
C GLU A 38 5.52 6.84 -15.54
N TYR A 39 4.37 6.80 -14.86
CA TYR A 39 4.05 7.66 -13.72
C TYR A 39 3.77 6.83 -12.48
N TYR A 40 4.33 7.24 -11.34
CA TYR A 40 4.16 6.58 -10.05
C TYR A 40 3.98 7.60 -8.94
N GLU A 41 2.96 7.41 -8.10
CA GLU A 41 2.85 8.09 -6.81
C GLU A 41 3.32 7.17 -5.69
N ARG A 42 4.11 7.70 -4.75
CA ARG A 42 4.65 6.94 -3.63
C ARG A 42 4.60 7.77 -2.35
N PRO A 43 4.20 7.19 -1.21
CA PRO A 43 4.23 7.91 0.06
C PRO A 43 5.65 8.12 0.56
N LEU A 44 5.86 9.17 1.36
CA LEU A 44 7.14 9.47 2.00
C LEU A 44 7.62 8.35 2.96
N LEU A 45 6.73 7.49 3.43
CA LEU A 45 7.06 6.34 4.27
C LEU A 45 6.35 5.10 3.73
N GLY A 46 7.10 4.00 3.60
CA GLY A 46 6.56 2.75 3.07
C GLY A 46 6.44 2.72 1.55
N ALA A 47 7.17 3.58 0.84
CA ALA A 47 7.19 3.59 -0.62
C ALA A 47 7.53 2.20 -1.18
N ALA A 48 6.67 1.69 -2.04
CA ALA A 48 6.91 0.42 -2.71
C ALA A 48 7.96 0.59 -3.82
N ASN A 49 8.79 -0.46 -4.02
CA ASN A 49 9.75 -0.50 -5.10
C ASN A 49 9.02 -0.53 -6.46
N ILE A 50 9.67 0.02 -7.49
CA ILE A 50 9.18 -0.06 -8.87
C ILE A 50 9.89 -1.22 -9.57
N MET A 51 9.12 -2.18 -10.06
CA MET A 51 9.65 -3.35 -10.76
C MET A 51 10.08 -2.99 -12.18
N ILE A 52 11.28 -3.43 -12.56
CA ILE A 52 11.76 -3.40 -13.96
C ILE A 52 11.19 -4.65 -14.64
N ARG A 53 10.31 -4.46 -15.62
CA ARG A 53 9.60 -5.55 -16.30
C ARG A 53 10.41 -6.17 -17.43
N GLY A 54 11.12 -5.33 -18.18
CA GLY A 54 12.03 -5.73 -19.26
C GLY A 54 13.40 -5.09 -19.08
N GLY A 55 14.42 -5.56 -19.84
CA GLY A 55 15.79 -5.06 -19.80
C GLY A 55 16.79 -6.18 -19.56
N ASN A 56 18.07 -5.82 -19.38
CA ASN A 56 19.18 -6.77 -19.42
C ASN A 56 20.01 -6.81 -18.12
N ARG A 57 19.45 -6.34 -17.00
CA ARG A 57 20.03 -6.39 -15.65
C ARG A 57 21.36 -5.62 -15.50
N ASP A 58 21.58 -4.62 -16.33
CA ASP A 58 22.70 -3.69 -16.22
C ASP A 58 22.16 -2.27 -16.48
N TYR A 59 21.93 -1.52 -15.40
CA TYR A 59 21.22 -0.26 -15.47
C TYR A 59 22.01 0.88 -14.84
N THR A 60 21.91 2.05 -15.46
CA THR A 60 22.29 3.33 -14.89
C THR A 60 21.05 4.15 -14.60
N VAL A 61 20.90 4.64 -13.37
CA VAL A 61 19.76 5.45 -12.94
C VAL A 61 20.21 6.86 -12.62
N THR A 62 19.49 7.84 -13.16
CA THR A 62 19.72 9.27 -12.91
C THR A 62 18.44 9.90 -12.37
N VAL A 63 18.55 10.59 -11.24
CA VAL A 63 17.44 11.33 -10.61
C VAL A 63 17.67 12.81 -10.83
N GLU A 64 16.68 13.51 -11.43
CA GLU A 64 16.78 14.95 -11.73
C GLU A 64 16.86 15.80 -10.46
N LYS A 65 15.96 15.55 -9.48
CA LYS A 65 15.88 16.29 -8.20
C LYS A 65 16.23 15.37 -7.03
N THR A 66 17.52 15.26 -6.73
CA THR A 66 18.03 14.35 -5.69
C THR A 66 17.63 14.77 -4.26
N GLU A 67 17.14 15.99 -4.08
CA GLU A 67 16.54 16.45 -2.82
C GLU A 67 15.15 15.88 -2.55
N ILE A 68 14.45 15.36 -3.59
CA ILE A 68 13.12 14.72 -3.46
C ILE A 68 13.28 13.25 -3.09
N LEU A 69 14.13 12.52 -3.83
CA LEU A 69 14.39 11.11 -3.56
C LEU A 69 15.79 10.69 -4.04
N SER A 70 16.24 9.52 -3.58
CA SER A 70 17.32 8.78 -4.21
C SER A 70 16.85 7.37 -4.57
N ILE A 71 17.55 6.71 -5.49
CA ILE A 71 17.19 5.38 -5.99
C ILE A 71 18.45 4.52 -6.04
N ASP A 72 18.30 3.27 -5.59
CA ASP A 72 19.25 2.19 -5.86
C ASP A 72 18.59 1.14 -6.76
N VAL A 73 19.40 0.46 -7.56
CA VAL A 73 18.95 -0.69 -8.35
C VAL A 73 19.16 -1.96 -7.54
N ASP A 74 18.09 -2.69 -7.30
CA ASP A 74 18.13 -3.99 -6.65
C ASP A 74 17.96 -5.11 -7.66
N LEU A 75 19.02 -5.86 -7.92
CA LEU A 75 19.07 -7.01 -8.82
C LEU A 75 19.02 -8.35 -8.07
N SER A 76 18.83 -8.35 -6.76
CA SER A 76 18.81 -9.58 -5.93
C SER A 76 17.57 -10.44 -6.19
N SER A 77 16.46 -9.83 -6.65
CA SER A 77 15.24 -10.55 -6.95
C SER A 77 15.40 -11.46 -8.17
N SER A 78 14.93 -12.69 -8.06
CA SER A 78 14.77 -13.63 -9.17
C SER A 78 13.52 -13.33 -10.03
N ILE A 79 12.64 -12.46 -9.55
CA ILE A 79 11.39 -12.07 -10.23
C ILE A 79 11.66 -10.79 -11.03
N GLY A 80 11.38 -10.83 -12.34
CA GLY A 80 11.61 -9.71 -13.24
C GLY A 80 13.10 -9.44 -13.52
N MET A 81 13.39 -8.26 -14.05
CA MET A 81 14.73 -7.82 -14.43
C MET A 81 15.41 -6.98 -13.35
N GLY A 82 14.81 -6.86 -12.18
CA GLY A 82 15.26 -6.08 -11.02
C GLY A 82 14.20 -5.12 -10.54
N SER A 83 14.54 -4.26 -9.60
CA SER A 83 13.66 -3.22 -9.09
C SER A 83 14.41 -1.94 -8.76
N LEU A 84 13.71 -0.81 -8.85
CA LEU A 84 14.16 0.48 -8.35
C LEU A 84 13.72 0.61 -6.90
N LYS A 85 14.68 0.62 -5.99
CA LYS A 85 14.45 0.84 -4.57
C LYS A 85 14.45 2.33 -4.28
N ILE A 86 13.29 2.86 -3.90
CA ILE A 86 13.08 4.29 -3.69
C ILE A 86 13.39 4.65 -2.23
N TYR A 87 14.14 5.72 -2.03
CA TYR A 87 14.40 6.34 -0.74
C TYR A 87 13.82 7.75 -0.73
N PRO A 88 12.58 7.92 -0.25
CA PRO A 88 11.92 9.21 -0.18
C PRO A 88 12.63 10.18 0.77
N LYS A 89 12.70 11.46 0.41
CA LYS A 89 13.29 12.51 1.24
C LYS A 89 12.33 13.67 1.51
N LYS A 90 11.58 14.11 0.48
CA LYS A 90 10.70 15.27 0.54
C LYS A 90 9.55 15.10 -0.44
N LYS A 91 8.36 15.62 -0.09
CA LYS A 91 7.23 15.73 -1.04
C LYS A 91 7.64 16.51 -2.28
N GLY A 92 7.11 16.09 -3.40
CA GLY A 92 7.32 16.71 -4.68
C GLY A 92 7.48 15.71 -5.81
N GLU A 93 7.74 16.20 -6.98
CA GLU A 93 7.80 15.42 -8.20
C GLU A 93 9.17 15.55 -8.86
N THR A 94 9.69 14.43 -9.33
CA THR A 94 10.98 14.37 -10.03
C THR A 94 10.92 13.38 -11.19
N LYS A 95 11.76 13.63 -12.18
CA LYS A 95 12.04 12.71 -13.28
C LYS A 95 13.17 11.76 -12.87
N VAL A 96 13.03 10.51 -13.26
CA VAL A 96 14.02 9.45 -13.08
C VAL A 96 14.27 8.81 -14.45
N SER A 97 15.49 8.91 -14.94
CA SER A 97 15.90 8.28 -16.19
C SER A 97 16.63 6.97 -15.91
N VAL A 98 16.12 5.88 -16.44
CA VAL A 98 16.71 4.54 -16.34
C VAL A 98 17.27 4.15 -17.69
N LYS A 99 18.56 3.90 -17.76
CA LYS A 99 19.27 3.46 -18.97
C LYS A 99 19.68 2.00 -18.82
N ASP A 100 19.33 1.18 -19.79
CA ASP A 100 19.90 -0.16 -19.97
C ASP A 100 21.26 -0.03 -20.67
N ASN A 101 22.32 -0.43 -20.00
CA ASN A 101 23.69 -0.27 -20.52
C ASN A 101 24.03 -1.27 -21.65
N ILE A 102 23.23 -2.32 -21.81
CA ILE A 102 23.41 -3.32 -22.89
C ILE A 102 22.83 -2.81 -24.19
N THR A 103 21.58 -2.29 -24.17
CA THR A 103 20.88 -1.80 -25.36
C THR A 103 21.07 -0.32 -25.61
N ASN A 104 21.51 0.44 -24.62
CA ASN A 104 21.51 1.90 -24.56
C ASN A 104 20.11 2.53 -24.61
N GLU A 105 19.04 1.75 -24.45
CA GLU A 105 17.69 2.26 -24.29
C GLU A 105 17.56 3.05 -22.99
N THR A 106 16.76 4.10 -23.01
CA THR A 106 16.46 4.91 -21.84
C THR A 106 14.95 5.08 -21.71
N VAL A 107 14.44 4.83 -20.51
CA VAL A 107 13.04 5.11 -20.13
C VAL A 107 13.02 6.16 -19.05
N ASP A 108 12.19 7.16 -19.24
CA ASP A 108 11.98 8.24 -18.28
C ASP A 108 10.72 7.95 -17.46
N LEU A 109 10.88 7.91 -16.16
CA LEU A 109 9.79 7.75 -15.19
C LEU A 109 9.55 9.08 -14.47
N LYS A 110 8.30 9.39 -14.23
CA LYS A 110 7.86 10.50 -13.40
C LYS A 110 7.42 9.96 -12.05
N ILE A 111 8.07 10.36 -10.97
CA ILE A 111 7.77 9.90 -9.61
C ILE A 111 7.36 11.09 -8.76
N LYS A 112 6.14 11.02 -8.21
CA LYS A 112 5.60 11.98 -7.24
C LYS A 112 5.62 11.36 -5.84
N LEU A 113 6.24 12.06 -4.89
CA LEU A 113 6.18 11.72 -3.47
C LEU A 113 5.07 12.50 -2.79
N THR A 114 4.17 11.76 -2.13
CA THR A 114 2.98 12.27 -1.47
C THR A 114 3.07 12.16 0.05
N ASP A 115 2.05 12.64 0.74
CA ASP A 115 1.91 12.45 2.19
C ASP A 115 1.90 10.98 2.56
N VAL A 116 2.35 10.69 3.77
CA VAL A 116 2.23 9.35 4.37
C VAL A 116 0.77 9.06 4.66
N TYR A 117 0.37 7.82 4.47
CA TYR A 117 -0.96 7.37 4.82
C TYR A 117 -0.95 5.96 5.43
N LEU A 118 -2.04 5.63 6.09
CA LEU A 118 -2.30 4.31 6.64
C LEU A 118 -3.70 3.86 6.21
N ALA A 119 -3.79 2.67 5.61
CA ALA A 119 -5.05 2.10 5.19
C ALA A 119 -5.67 1.22 6.27
N TYR A 120 -6.97 1.39 6.53
CA TYR A 120 -7.79 0.45 7.30
C TYR A 120 -8.75 -0.26 6.36
N SER A 121 -8.46 -1.52 6.06
CA SER A 121 -9.26 -2.35 5.15
C SER A 121 -10.32 -3.12 5.93
N ILE A 122 -11.60 -2.82 5.70
CA ILE A 122 -12.73 -3.45 6.39
C ILE A 122 -12.98 -4.83 5.82
N LYS A 123 -12.99 -5.84 6.70
CA LYS A 123 -13.22 -7.25 6.36
C LYS A 123 -14.63 -7.70 6.70
N GLU A 124 -15.16 -7.21 7.80
CA GLU A 124 -16.49 -7.54 8.29
C GLU A 124 -17.08 -6.32 8.99
N SER A 125 -18.33 -5.99 8.70
CA SER A 125 -19.02 -4.87 9.32
C SER A 125 -20.53 -4.98 9.17
N ASN A 126 -21.25 -4.57 10.20
CA ASN A 126 -22.69 -4.31 10.15
C ASN A 126 -23.01 -2.81 10.08
N HIS A 127 -22.00 -1.93 9.95
CA HIS A 127 -22.21 -0.49 9.80
C HIS A 127 -22.70 -0.15 8.38
N PRO A 128 -23.69 0.73 8.21
CA PRO A 128 -24.33 0.99 6.91
C PRO A 128 -23.37 1.53 5.85
N ALA A 129 -22.53 2.51 6.19
CA ALA A 129 -21.58 3.11 5.26
C ALA A 129 -20.24 2.35 5.21
N LEU A 130 -19.71 1.98 6.38
CA LEU A 130 -18.40 1.32 6.52
C LEU A 130 -18.56 -0.18 6.34
N SER A 131 -19.13 -0.59 5.24
CA SER A 131 -19.44 -1.99 4.92
C SER A 131 -18.19 -2.77 4.49
N ASN A 132 -18.32 -4.10 4.43
CA ASN A 132 -17.29 -4.99 3.92
C ASN A 132 -16.78 -4.55 2.53
N GLY A 133 -15.47 -4.55 2.35
CA GLY A 133 -14.81 -4.07 1.13
C GLY A 133 -14.62 -2.54 1.07
N THR A 134 -14.95 -1.80 2.13
CA THR A 134 -14.55 -0.40 2.25
C THR A 134 -13.13 -0.32 2.80
N ALA A 135 -12.31 0.58 2.23
CA ALA A 135 -11.01 0.94 2.74
C ALA A 135 -10.99 2.41 3.15
N ILE A 136 -10.48 2.68 4.36
CA ILE A 136 -10.32 4.03 4.89
C ILE A 136 -8.85 4.37 4.84
N TYR A 137 -8.47 5.43 4.14
CA TYR A 137 -7.12 5.96 4.09
C TYR A 137 -7.02 7.17 5.00
N LEU A 138 -6.20 7.07 6.03
CA LEU A 138 -5.90 8.15 6.98
C LEU A 138 -4.60 8.82 6.52
N ILE A 139 -4.68 10.10 6.14
CA ILE A 139 -3.56 10.83 5.54
C ILE A 139 -2.84 11.64 6.63
N ASN A 140 -1.53 11.50 6.70
CA ASN A 140 -0.71 12.28 7.62
C ASN A 140 -0.37 13.65 7.03
N ASN A 141 -1.39 14.48 6.88
CA ASN A 141 -1.26 15.89 6.50
C ASN A 141 -1.82 16.79 7.62
N GLU A 142 -1.66 18.10 7.48
CA GLU A 142 -2.11 19.09 8.46
C GLU A 142 -3.63 19.03 8.69
N ALA A 143 -4.40 18.82 7.63
CA ALA A 143 -5.87 18.73 7.70
C ALA A 143 -6.35 17.42 8.30
N LYS A 144 -5.48 16.39 8.44
CA LYS A 144 -5.83 15.03 8.84
C LYS A 144 -6.95 14.47 7.96
N ASP A 145 -6.77 14.60 6.66
CA ASP A 145 -7.73 14.09 5.68
C ASP A 145 -7.91 12.58 5.80
N CYS A 146 -9.14 12.11 5.55
CA CYS A 146 -9.40 10.70 5.31
C CYS A 146 -10.23 10.51 4.04
N TYR A 147 -9.93 9.44 3.32
CA TYR A 147 -10.62 9.06 2.10
C TYR A 147 -11.20 7.68 2.25
N PHE A 148 -12.41 7.49 1.74
CA PHE A 148 -13.11 6.22 1.76
C PHE A 148 -13.19 5.68 0.34
N PHE A 149 -12.72 4.45 0.13
CA PHE A 149 -12.75 3.77 -1.17
C PHE A 149 -13.51 2.47 -1.06
N ARG A 150 -14.06 2.02 -2.19
CA ARG A 150 -14.64 0.68 -2.31
C ARG A 150 -13.68 -0.23 -3.08
N TYR A 151 -13.47 -1.42 -2.55
CA TYR A 151 -12.74 -2.46 -3.26
C TYR A 151 -13.65 -3.12 -4.30
N ILE A 152 -13.22 -3.10 -5.55
CA ILE A 152 -13.92 -3.71 -6.68
C ILE A 152 -13.37 -5.12 -6.86
N TYR A 153 -14.06 -6.11 -6.29
CA TYR A 153 -13.60 -7.49 -6.25
C TYR A 153 -13.35 -8.10 -7.63
N ALA A 154 -14.15 -7.73 -8.63
CA ALA A 154 -13.98 -8.23 -10.00
C ALA A 154 -12.68 -7.78 -10.68
N GLN A 155 -12.13 -6.65 -10.25
CA GLN A 155 -10.92 -6.05 -10.80
C GLN A 155 -9.71 -6.20 -9.87
N HIS A 156 -9.92 -6.65 -8.63
CA HIS A 156 -8.93 -6.69 -7.56
C HIS A 156 -8.29 -5.32 -7.26
N GLU A 157 -9.05 -4.24 -7.45
CA GLU A 157 -8.59 -2.86 -7.31
C GLU A 157 -9.56 -2.03 -6.46
N LEU A 158 -9.07 -0.89 -5.98
CA LEU A 158 -9.93 0.14 -5.38
C LEU A 158 -10.68 0.92 -6.46
N SER A 159 -11.84 1.48 -6.08
CA SER A 159 -12.52 2.45 -6.94
C SER A 159 -11.54 3.59 -7.30
N PRO A 160 -11.50 4.07 -8.56
CA PRO A 160 -10.54 5.09 -8.98
C PRO A 160 -10.75 6.45 -8.29
N THR A 161 -11.95 6.66 -7.77
CA THR A 161 -12.31 7.85 -7.00
C THR A 161 -12.82 7.45 -5.61
N PRO A 162 -12.59 8.28 -4.58
CA PRO A 162 -13.14 8.03 -3.26
C PRO A 162 -14.67 8.13 -3.28
N ILE A 163 -15.34 7.27 -2.53
CA ILE A 163 -16.81 7.33 -2.32
C ILE A 163 -17.19 8.41 -1.32
N ALA A 164 -16.27 8.81 -0.46
CA ALA A 164 -16.40 9.95 0.45
C ALA A 164 -15.02 10.48 0.84
N LYS A 165 -15.00 11.73 1.29
CA LYS A 165 -13.85 12.40 1.89
C LYS A 165 -14.28 12.99 3.23
N GLY A 166 -13.35 13.01 4.18
CA GLY A 166 -13.56 13.61 5.48
C GLY A 166 -12.25 13.93 6.17
N THR A 167 -12.33 14.11 7.47
CA THR A 167 -11.15 14.26 8.35
C THR A 167 -11.20 13.25 9.47
N TYR A 168 -10.05 13.02 10.12
CA TYR A 168 -9.99 12.12 11.27
C TYR A 168 -9.23 12.75 12.42
N ASP A 169 -9.47 12.21 13.62
CA ASP A 169 -8.67 12.52 14.80
C ASP A 169 -8.58 11.32 15.72
N PHE A 170 -7.51 11.26 16.52
CA PHE A 170 -7.34 10.28 17.59
C PHE A 170 -7.49 10.95 18.95
N SER A 171 -8.16 10.27 19.87
CA SER A 171 -8.29 10.69 21.25
C SER A 171 -8.23 9.48 22.18
N VAL A 172 -7.94 9.71 23.46
CA VAL A 172 -7.94 8.67 24.49
C VAL A 172 -8.95 9.05 25.54
N LYS A 173 -9.75 8.07 26.00
CA LYS A 173 -10.62 8.20 27.15
C LYS A 173 -10.14 7.25 28.25
N LEU A 174 -10.01 7.76 29.46
CA LEU A 174 -9.74 6.95 30.64
C LEU A 174 -11.06 6.42 31.16
N GLU A 175 -11.18 5.11 31.35
CA GLU A 175 -12.35 4.47 31.97
C GLU A 175 -11.97 3.82 33.30
N ASN A 176 -12.88 3.91 34.27
CA ASN A 176 -12.70 3.26 35.56
C ASN A 176 -12.96 1.76 35.43
N GLY A 177 -12.05 0.94 35.90
CA GLY A 177 -12.33 -0.48 36.12
C GLY A 177 -13.43 -0.68 37.13
N SER A 178 -14.22 -1.72 36.98
CA SER A 178 -15.29 -2.04 37.94
C SER A 178 -14.73 -2.22 39.35
N GLY A 179 -15.06 -1.29 40.24
CA GLY A 179 -14.74 -1.34 41.67
C GLY A 179 -13.58 -0.47 42.15
N ASN A 180 -12.86 0.25 41.29
CA ASN A 180 -11.77 1.15 41.69
C ASN A 180 -12.06 2.59 41.30
N SER A 181 -11.70 3.53 42.16
CA SER A 181 -11.84 4.97 41.95
C SER A 181 -10.78 5.58 41.04
N SER A 182 -9.81 4.81 40.59
CA SER A 182 -8.74 5.25 39.67
C SER A 182 -8.97 4.73 38.28
N PRO A 183 -8.70 5.51 37.20
CA PRO A 183 -8.78 5.04 35.84
C PRO A 183 -7.84 3.84 35.64
N THR A 184 -8.35 2.71 35.17
CA THR A 184 -7.57 1.49 35.00
C THR A 184 -7.29 1.17 33.52
N HIS A 185 -8.05 1.80 32.63
CA HIS A 185 -7.91 1.53 31.18
C HIS A 185 -7.92 2.84 30.39
N ALA A 186 -6.97 2.96 29.48
CA ALA A 186 -6.95 4.00 28.47
C ALA A 186 -7.49 3.42 27.17
N ILE A 187 -8.58 3.96 26.67
CA ILE A 187 -9.24 3.47 25.44
C ILE A 187 -9.02 4.48 24.34
N PRO A 188 -8.31 4.10 23.27
CA PRO A 188 -8.15 4.95 22.11
C PRO A 188 -9.42 5.01 21.28
N TYR A 189 -9.69 6.19 20.74
CA TYR A 189 -10.79 6.44 19.82
C TYR A 189 -10.24 7.02 18.51
N LEU A 190 -10.72 6.48 17.39
CA LEU A 190 -10.68 7.14 16.10
C LEU A 190 -11.99 7.88 15.91
N THR A 191 -11.92 9.16 15.64
CA THR A 191 -13.07 9.99 15.25
C THR A 191 -12.96 10.23 13.76
N LEU A 192 -14.01 9.89 13.02
CA LEU A 192 -14.14 10.21 11.61
C LEU A 192 -15.20 11.29 11.47
N ASN A 193 -14.90 12.31 10.68
CA ASN A 193 -15.80 13.42 10.38
C ASN A 193 -16.04 13.44 8.87
N TYR A 194 -17.22 12.99 8.43
CA TYR A 194 -17.59 12.90 7.02
C TYR A 194 -19.08 13.18 6.84
N ALA A 195 -19.48 13.56 5.63
CA ALA A 195 -20.88 13.82 5.30
C ALA A 195 -21.68 12.53 5.38
N SER A 196 -22.70 12.50 6.25
CA SER A 196 -23.55 11.33 6.47
C SER A 196 -24.99 11.73 6.82
N ASP A 197 -25.91 10.80 6.62
CA ASP A 197 -27.28 10.88 7.16
C ASP A 197 -27.31 10.50 8.66
N GLU A 198 -28.51 10.54 9.24
CA GLU A 198 -28.75 10.18 10.64
C GLU A 198 -28.36 8.72 10.96
N GLN A 199 -28.44 7.84 9.98
CA GLN A 199 -28.08 6.43 10.10
C GLN A 199 -26.58 6.17 9.83
N GLY A 200 -25.80 7.21 9.48
CA GLY A 200 -24.36 7.12 9.21
C GLY A 200 -24.03 6.67 7.78
N ASN A 201 -24.97 6.64 6.83
CA ASN A 201 -24.66 6.40 5.43
C ASN A 201 -23.95 7.61 4.81
N PHE A 202 -23.07 7.37 3.84
CA PHE A 202 -22.48 8.46 3.08
C PHE A 202 -23.54 9.26 2.33
N THR A 203 -23.44 10.56 2.41
CA THR A 203 -24.32 11.51 1.71
C THR A 203 -23.50 12.47 0.85
N ASP A 204 -24.20 13.31 0.09
CA ASP A 204 -23.57 14.34 -0.72
C ASP A 204 -22.76 15.30 0.18
N ALA A 205 -21.60 15.74 -0.32
CA ALA A 205 -20.73 16.72 0.36
C ALA A 205 -21.39 18.09 0.61
N SER A 206 -22.55 18.36 0.03
CA SER A 206 -23.38 19.56 0.32
C SER A 206 -23.99 19.54 1.73
N ILE A 207 -24.09 18.36 2.36
CA ILE A 207 -24.59 18.22 3.74
C ILE A 207 -23.42 18.41 4.71
N PRO A 208 -23.58 19.22 5.77
CA PRO A 208 -22.53 19.38 6.77
C PRO A 208 -22.09 18.03 7.35
N PRO A 209 -20.78 17.79 7.51
CA PRO A 209 -20.28 16.52 8.02
C PRO A 209 -20.84 16.21 9.41
N THR A 210 -21.27 14.98 9.62
CA THR A 210 -21.63 14.48 10.93
C THR A 210 -20.44 13.79 11.56
N LEU A 211 -20.19 14.07 12.84
CA LEU A 211 -19.08 13.51 13.58
C LEU A 211 -19.39 12.07 13.98
N HIS A 212 -18.59 11.12 13.47
CA HIS A 212 -18.65 9.72 13.87
C HIS A 212 -17.49 9.38 14.79
N LYS A 213 -17.80 8.86 15.98
CA LYS A 213 -16.81 8.46 16.97
C LYS A 213 -16.74 6.94 17.05
N LEU A 214 -15.62 6.38 16.57
CA LEU A 214 -15.40 4.95 16.57
C LEU A 214 -14.48 4.56 17.73
N ARG A 215 -14.87 3.54 18.49
CA ARG A 215 -14.11 3.05 19.64
C ARG A 215 -13.29 1.83 19.25
N PHE A 216 -11.98 1.87 19.52
CA PHE A 216 -11.13 0.69 19.41
C PHE A 216 -11.38 -0.22 20.62
N GLU A 217 -11.71 -1.48 20.36
CA GLU A 217 -11.80 -2.47 21.42
C GLU A 217 -10.48 -3.18 21.66
N LEU A 218 -10.25 -3.45 22.96
CA LEU A 218 -9.17 -4.29 23.41
C LEU A 218 -9.68 -5.73 23.46
N PHE A 219 -8.99 -6.67 22.82
CA PHE A 219 -9.26 -8.10 22.93
C PHE A 219 -8.22 -8.75 23.84
N ASP A 220 -8.67 -9.47 24.86
CA ASP A 220 -7.79 -10.32 25.66
C ASP A 220 -7.24 -11.48 24.82
N GLY A 221 -5.93 -11.66 24.82
CA GLY A 221 -5.28 -12.86 24.31
C GLY A 221 -4.56 -12.78 22.95
N VAL A 222 -4.45 -11.63 22.30
CA VAL A 222 -3.65 -11.48 21.07
C VAL A 222 -2.34 -10.71 21.33
N THR A 223 -1.24 -11.23 20.85
CA THR A 223 0.13 -10.82 21.24
C THR A 223 0.70 -9.55 20.58
N ASN A 224 -0.08 -8.72 19.85
CA ASN A 224 0.45 -7.65 19.00
C ASN A 224 -0.19 -6.26 19.12
N ALA A 225 -0.71 -5.90 20.30
CA ALA A 225 -1.26 -4.56 20.55
C ALA A 225 -0.26 -3.44 20.28
N ASN A 226 0.96 -3.63 20.76
CA ASN A 226 2.03 -2.66 20.57
C ASN A 226 2.35 -2.43 19.08
N ALA A 227 2.14 -3.41 18.20
CA ALA A 227 2.40 -3.27 16.78
C ALA A 227 1.45 -2.26 16.11
N VAL A 228 0.15 -2.28 16.45
CA VAL A 228 -0.85 -1.37 15.89
C VAL A 228 -0.67 0.06 16.40
N VAL A 229 -0.45 0.21 17.71
CA VAL A 229 -0.15 1.51 18.33
C VAL A 229 1.11 2.13 17.71
N ASN A 230 2.17 1.34 17.60
CA ASN A 230 3.44 1.78 16.99
C ASN A 230 3.27 2.10 15.49
N LEU A 231 2.42 1.35 14.77
CA LEU A 231 2.14 1.61 13.38
C LEU A 231 1.45 2.96 13.18
N ILE A 232 0.40 3.22 13.95
CA ILE A 232 -0.33 4.50 13.94
C ILE A 232 0.61 5.65 14.34
N GLN A 233 1.39 5.49 15.40
CA GLN A 233 2.37 6.50 15.82
C GLN A 233 3.40 6.77 14.73
N ARG A 234 3.94 5.74 14.10
CA ARG A 234 4.96 5.86 13.06
C ARG A 234 4.44 6.55 11.80
N TYR A 235 3.26 6.16 11.32
CA TYR A 235 2.70 6.62 10.05
C TYR A 235 1.91 7.92 10.20
N LEU A 236 1.11 8.06 11.26
CA LEU A 236 0.21 9.19 11.46
C LEU A 236 0.71 10.19 12.50
N LYS A 237 1.90 9.94 13.08
CA LYS A 237 2.53 10.82 14.08
C LYS A 237 1.66 11.09 15.33
N VAL A 238 0.82 10.12 15.68
CA VAL A 238 0.00 10.19 16.90
C VAL A 238 0.90 10.07 18.12
N ASP A 239 0.89 11.08 18.98
CA ASP A 239 1.57 11.06 20.27
C ASP A 239 0.61 10.50 21.34
N TRP A 240 0.68 9.19 21.56
CA TRP A 240 -0.16 8.51 22.54
C TRP A 240 0.14 8.92 23.97
N GLU A 241 1.39 9.26 24.31
CA GLU A 241 1.77 9.71 25.65
C GLU A 241 1.11 11.06 25.96
N GLN A 242 1.12 11.98 25.01
CA GLN A 242 0.41 13.25 25.12
C GLN A 242 -1.10 13.05 25.25
N LEU A 243 -1.69 12.11 24.50
CA LEU A 243 -3.12 11.83 24.53
C LEU A 243 -3.56 11.14 25.84
N ILE A 244 -2.70 10.35 26.43
CA ILE A 244 -2.99 9.59 27.65
C ILE A 244 -2.86 10.47 28.92
N ASN A 245 -2.16 11.60 28.87
CA ASN A 245 -1.98 12.58 29.96
C ASN A 245 -2.05 11.95 31.37
N ASN A 246 -1.00 11.24 31.82
CA ASN A 246 -0.87 10.62 33.14
C ASN A 246 -1.58 9.29 33.36
N ALA A 247 -1.97 8.54 32.35
CA ALA A 247 -2.36 7.15 32.57
C ALA A 247 -1.14 6.32 33.01
N PRO A 248 -1.30 5.38 33.97
CA PRO A 248 -0.19 4.56 34.41
C PRO A 248 0.43 3.80 33.23
N THR A 249 1.76 3.84 33.14
CA THR A 249 2.64 3.41 32.06
C THR A 249 2.67 1.90 31.78
N ARG A 250 1.71 1.13 32.25
CA ARG A 250 1.64 -0.32 32.07
C ARG A 250 0.22 -0.78 31.86
N SER A 251 -0.22 -0.74 30.65
CA SER A 251 -1.25 -1.66 30.19
C SER A 251 -0.79 -2.22 28.87
N ASP A 252 -0.62 -3.52 28.83
CA ASP A 252 -0.36 -4.26 27.59
C ASP A 252 -1.65 -4.21 26.77
N TYR A 253 -1.80 -3.17 25.95
CA TYR A 253 -2.98 -3.00 25.10
C TYR A 253 -2.84 -3.88 23.88
N LEU A 254 -3.76 -4.78 23.78
CA LEU A 254 -3.98 -5.59 22.63
C LEU A 254 -5.00 -4.89 21.73
N ILE A 255 -4.60 -4.38 20.60
CA ILE A 255 -5.53 -3.78 19.65
C ILE A 255 -5.63 -4.68 18.44
N ILE A 256 -6.63 -5.58 18.42
CA ILE A 256 -7.19 -5.99 17.14
C ILE A 256 -7.97 -4.78 16.65
N PRO A 257 -7.76 -4.33 15.40
CA PRO A 257 -8.42 -3.15 14.88
C PRO A 257 -9.90 -3.44 14.62
N SER A 258 -10.67 -3.65 15.66
CA SER A 258 -12.11 -3.58 15.58
C SER A 258 -12.56 -2.24 16.10
N LEU A 259 -13.33 -1.55 15.29
CA LEU A 259 -13.93 -0.28 15.60
C LEU A 259 -15.36 -0.54 16.01
N LYS A 260 -15.78 0.01 17.16
CA LYS A 260 -17.17 -0.06 17.59
C LYS A 260 -17.75 1.33 17.77
N THR A 261 -18.95 1.53 17.29
CA THR A 261 -19.71 2.76 17.41
C THR A 261 -21.20 2.44 17.66
N THR A 262 -21.92 3.36 18.27
CA THR A 262 -23.37 3.29 18.49
C THR A 262 -24.00 4.47 17.78
N ILE A 263 -24.98 4.21 16.90
CA ILE A 263 -25.79 5.21 16.21
C ILE A 263 -27.26 4.87 16.50
N ASP A 264 -28.04 5.82 16.98
CA ASP A 264 -29.46 5.64 17.34
C ASP A 264 -29.72 4.40 18.24
N ASN A 265 -28.91 4.22 19.27
CA ASN A 265 -28.90 3.06 20.15
C ASN A 265 -28.64 1.70 19.48
N THR A 266 -28.12 1.70 18.25
CA THR A 266 -27.67 0.49 17.54
C THR A 266 -26.16 0.38 17.61
N ASP A 267 -25.68 -0.75 18.10
CA ASP A 267 -24.24 -1.04 18.16
C ASP A 267 -23.75 -1.58 16.82
N TYR A 268 -22.73 -0.94 16.30
CA TYR A 268 -22.03 -1.35 15.08
C TYR A 268 -20.65 -1.85 15.41
N THR A 269 -20.26 -2.95 14.76
CA THR A 269 -18.92 -3.53 14.86
C THR A 269 -18.29 -3.55 13.46
N ILE A 270 -17.05 -3.05 13.37
CA ILE A 270 -16.30 -2.96 12.14
C ILE A 270 -14.95 -3.65 12.38
N ILE A 271 -14.72 -4.77 11.70
CA ILE A 271 -13.50 -5.55 11.82
C ILE A 271 -12.67 -5.36 10.56
N GLY A 272 -11.41 -5.01 10.71
CA GLY A 272 -10.52 -4.76 9.59
C GLY A 272 -9.06 -4.98 9.92
N THR A 273 -8.22 -4.60 8.99
CA THR A 273 -6.76 -4.64 9.16
C THR A 273 -6.15 -3.30 8.83
N LEU A 274 -5.23 -2.83 9.67
CA LEU A 274 -4.34 -1.73 9.31
C LEU A 274 -3.23 -2.28 8.41
N ASP A 275 -3.05 -1.67 7.25
CA ASP A 275 -2.06 -2.09 6.27
C ASP A 275 -1.36 -0.86 5.66
N THR A 276 -0.09 -1.01 5.39
CA THR A 276 0.76 0.00 4.76
C THR A 276 1.02 -0.27 3.28
N ARG A 277 0.58 -1.42 2.78
CA ARG A 277 0.85 -1.89 1.42
C ARG A 277 -0.15 -1.41 0.38
N PRO A 278 -1.47 -1.29 0.69
CA PRO A 278 -2.41 -0.84 -0.31
C PRO A 278 -2.08 0.58 -0.77
N GLU A 279 -1.86 0.75 -2.07
CA GLU A 279 -1.63 2.06 -2.67
C GLU A 279 -2.97 2.78 -2.85
N ILE A 280 -2.99 4.08 -2.54
CA ILE A 280 -4.11 4.95 -2.87
C ILE A 280 -4.11 5.18 -4.39
N PRO A 281 -5.29 5.27 -5.05
CA PRO A 281 -5.33 5.60 -6.48
C PRO A 281 -4.61 6.92 -6.79
N GLU A 282 -3.98 6.99 -7.96
CA GLU A 282 -3.19 8.15 -8.38
C GLU A 282 -4.05 9.41 -8.51
N ASN A 283 -3.42 10.58 -8.34
CA ASN A 283 -4.03 11.92 -8.41
C ASN A 283 -5.09 12.20 -7.32
N ILE A 284 -5.08 11.47 -6.22
CA ILE A 284 -5.93 11.72 -5.06
C ILE A 284 -5.20 12.63 -4.06
N LEU A 285 -3.91 12.41 -3.83
CA LEU A 285 -3.09 13.20 -2.91
C LEU A 285 -2.35 14.31 -3.65
N GLU A 286 -2.34 15.53 -3.06
CA GLU A 286 -1.62 16.69 -3.59
C GLU A 286 -0.12 16.67 -3.29
#